data_d16737935763f98eee7b90c2f181bb2d
#
_entry.id   d16737935763f98eee7b90c2f181bb2d
#
_cell.length_a   1.000
_cell.length_b   1.000
_cell.length_c   1.000
_cell.angle_alpha   90.00
_cell.angle_beta   90.00
_cell.angle_gamma   90.00
#
_symmetry.space_group_name_H-M   'P 1'
#
loop_
_entity.id
_entity.type
_entity.pdbx_description
1 polymer ?
#
loop_
_entity_poly.entity_id
_entity_poly.type
_entity_poly.pdbx_seq_one_letter_code
_entity_poly.pdbx_strand_id
1 'polypeptide(L)'
;MASKTELDNLFMNIAEQVAQMSKSRRSKVGAVVVKDGNIVSMGWNGTPPGFDNNCENEAPDGTLTTKACVIHAEANAILKLAAVSGGR
;
A
#
# COMPACT_ATOMS: atom_id res chain seq x y z
N MET A 1 2.83 27.55 -10.07
CA MET A 1 3.03 26.61 -8.96
C MET A 1 1.69 25.97 -8.60
N ALA A 2 1.68 24.68 -8.35
CA ALA A 2 0.45 23.96 -8.03
C ALA A 2 -0.05 24.34 -6.62
N SER A 3 -1.37 24.45 -6.47
CA SER A 3 -1.99 24.68 -5.16
C SER A 3 -1.93 23.43 -4.31
N LYS A 4 -2.19 23.59 -2.99
CA LYS A 4 -2.27 22.45 -2.08
C LYS A 4 -3.34 21.44 -2.55
N THR A 5 -4.49 21.93 -2.99
CA THR A 5 -5.58 21.06 -3.46
C THR A 5 -5.17 20.28 -4.70
N GLU A 6 -4.47 20.92 -5.64
CA GLU A 6 -3.98 20.24 -6.83
C GLU A 6 -2.97 19.14 -6.48
N LEU A 7 -2.06 19.42 -5.55
CA LEU A 7 -1.08 18.43 -5.10
C LEU A 7 -1.75 17.28 -4.35
N ASP A 8 -2.69 17.58 -3.46
CA ASP A 8 -3.44 16.54 -2.73
C ASP A 8 -4.17 15.61 -3.71
N ASN A 9 -4.81 16.17 -4.73
CA ASN A 9 -5.50 15.39 -5.74
C ASN A 9 -4.52 14.52 -6.55
N LEU A 10 -3.37 15.06 -6.89
CA LEU A 10 -2.33 14.31 -7.59
C LEU A 10 -1.87 13.11 -6.74
N PHE A 11 -1.56 13.35 -5.47
CA PHE A 11 -1.08 12.28 -4.59
C PHE A 11 -2.14 11.21 -4.35
N MET A 12 -3.41 11.59 -4.23
CA MET A 12 -4.49 10.61 -4.11
C MET A 12 -4.65 9.78 -5.38
N ASN A 13 -4.54 10.40 -6.55
CA ASN A 13 -4.59 9.68 -7.82
C ASN A 13 -3.42 8.69 -7.94
N ILE A 14 -2.24 9.08 -7.51
CA ILE A 14 -1.08 8.18 -7.51
C ILE A 14 -1.32 7.02 -6.53
N ALA A 15 -1.84 7.28 -5.35
CA ALA A 15 -2.17 6.22 -4.39
C ALA A 15 -3.16 5.21 -4.97
N GLU A 16 -4.15 5.68 -5.74
CA GLU A 16 -5.11 4.80 -6.40
C GLU A 16 -4.42 3.92 -7.45
N GLN A 17 -3.45 4.45 -8.18
CA GLN A 17 -2.67 3.66 -9.14
C GLN A 17 -1.79 2.65 -8.41
N VAL A 18 -1.17 3.06 -7.31
CA VAL A 18 -0.34 2.17 -6.48
C VAL A 18 -1.18 1.01 -5.95
N ALA A 19 -2.44 1.25 -5.58
CA ALA A 19 -3.35 0.22 -5.10
C ALA A 19 -3.49 -0.95 -6.08
N GLN A 20 -3.35 -0.70 -7.38
CA GLN A 20 -3.49 -1.74 -8.39
C GLN A 20 -2.37 -2.79 -8.32
N MET A 21 -1.29 -2.50 -7.62
CA MET A 21 -0.21 -3.44 -7.40
C MET A 21 -0.56 -4.52 -6.36
N SER A 22 -1.59 -4.27 -5.55
CA SER A 22 -2.02 -5.24 -4.53
C SER A 22 -2.58 -6.50 -5.16
N LYS A 23 -2.27 -7.64 -4.56
CA LYS A 23 -2.82 -8.95 -4.94
C LYS A 23 -4.07 -9.31 -4.14
N SER A 24 -4.53 -8.41 -3.27
CA SER A 24 -5.74 -8.63 -2.49
C SER A 24 -6.96 -8.73 -3.40
N ARG A 25 -7.83 -9.69 -3.11
CA ARG A 25 -9.10 -9.88 -3.82
C ARG A 25 -10.25 -9.13 -3.17
N ARG A 26 -10.17 -8.93 -1.84
CA ARG A 26 -11.20 -8.23 -1.09
C ARG A 26 -11.14 -6.73 -1.31
N SER A 27 -9.94 -6.18 -1.23
CA SER A 27 -9.76 -4.73 -1.30
C SER A 27 -8.31 -4.43 -1.68
N LYS A 28 -8.14 -3.58 -2.65
CA LYS A 28 -6.82 -3.08 -3.07
C LYS A 28 -6.66 -1.68 -2.53
N VAL A 29 -5.65 -1.48 -1.70
CA VAL A 29 -5.37 -0.20 -1.05
C VAL A 29 -3.95 0.22 -1.38
N GLY A 30 -3.78 1.49 -1.70
CA GLY A 30 -2.48 2.08 -1.94
C GLY A 30 -2.26 3.27 -1.02
N ALA A 31 -1.00 3.55 -0.74
CA ALA A 31 -0.60 4.69 0.07
C ALA A 31 0.68 5.30 -0.47
N VAL A 32 0.79 6.62 -0.33
CA VAL A 32 2.02 7.34 -0.61
C VAL A 32 2.42 8.13 0.63
N VAL A 33 3.71 8.22 0.88
CA VAL A 33 4.26 9.09 1.92
C VAL A 33 4.89 10.28 1.24
N VAL A 34 4.48 11.48 1.66
CA VAL A 34 4.91 12.73 1.03
C VAL A 34 5.69 13.54 2.05
N LYS A 35 6.82 14.09 1.62
CA LYS A 35 7.63 15.01 2.44
C LYS A 35 8.10 16.16 1.56
N ASP A 36 7.86 17.38 2.03
CA ASP A 36 8.28 18.61 1.33
C ASP A 36 7.79 18.64 -0.13
N GLY A 37 6.56 18.19 -0.35
CA GLY A 37 5.95 18.19 -1.68
C GLY A 37 6.39 17.06 -2.60
N ASN A 38 7.19 16.13 -2.10
CA ASN A 38 7.70 15.01 -2.89
C ASN A 38 7.28 13.68 -2.30
N ILE A 39 6.95 12.71 -3.17
CA ILE A 39 6.69 11.35 -2.74
C ILE A 39 8.03 10.70 -2.39
N VAL A 40 8.14 10.23 -1.15
CA VAL A 40 9.35 9.59 -0.64
C VAL A 40 9.18 8.08 -0.44
N SER A 41 7.95 7.59 -0.43
CA SER A 41 7.68 6.16 -0.39
C SER A 41 6.26 5.88 -0.87
N MET A 42 6.01 4.64 -1.23
CA MET A 42 4.68 4.15 -1.58
C MET A 42 4.54 2.71 -1.11
N GLY A 43 3.31 2.29 -0.87
CA GLY A 43 3.02 0.94 -0.45
C GLY A 43 1.62 0.52 -0.84
N TRP A 44 1.41 -0.78 -0.85
CA TRP A 44 0.09 -1.37 -1.06
C TRP A 44 -0.09 -2.52 -0.08
N ASN A 45 -1.33 -2.89 0.17
CA ASN A 45 -1.60 -3.98 1.10
C ASN A 45 -1.19 -5.32 0.47
N GLY A 46 -0.59 -6.16 1.28
CA GLY A 46 -0.10 -7.45 0.79
C GLY A 46 0.58 -8.27 1.85
N THR A 47 0.95 -9.49 1.48
CA THR A 47 1.67 -10.39 2.35
C THR A 47 3.14 -9.98 2.48
N PRO A 48 3.79 -10.34 3.61
CA PRO A 48 5.22 -10.04 3.78
C PRO A 48 6.08 -10.74 2.74
N PRO A 49 7.30 -10.23 2.48
CA PRO A 49 8.24 -10.92 1.60
C PRO A 49 8.48 -12.36 2.07
N GLY A 50 8.52 -13.29 1.11
CA GLY A 50 8.72 -14.70 1.40
C GLY A 50 7.44 -15.49 1.65
N PHE A 51 6.31 -14.81 1.84
CA PHE A 51 5.00 -15.44 1.92
C PHE A 51 4.39 -15.50 0.52
N ASP A 52 3.40 -16.40 0.32
CA ASP A 52 2.69 -16.40 -0.96
C ASP A 52 1.85 -15.12 -1.10
N ASN A 53 1.44 -14.80 -2.32
CA ASN A 53 0.70 -13.56 -2.59
C ASN A 53 -0.80 -13.67 -2.31
N ASN A 54 -1.26 -14.79 -1.77
CA ASN A 54 -2.67 -14.96 -1.45
C ASN A 54 -2.99 -14.25 -0.14
N CYS A 55 -3.72 -13.16 -0.23
CA CYS A 55 -4.04 -12.29 0.90
C CYS A 55 -5.24 -12.75 1.70
N GLU A 56 -6.02 -13.71 1.19
CA GLU A 56 -7.28 -14.10 1.81
C GLU A 56 -7.37 -15.60 2.07
N ASN A 57 -8.13 -15.93 3.11
CA ASN A 57 -8.67 -17.27 3.30
C ASN A 57 -10.04 -17.32 2.66
N GLU A 58 -10.37 -18.42 2.02
CA GLU A 58 -11.67 -18.61 1.38
C GLU A 58 -12.42 -19.70 2.11
N ALA A 59 -13.64 -19.35 2.59
CA ALA A 59 -14.54 -20.32 3.22
C ALA A 59 -15.21 -21.18 2.15
N PRO A 60 -15.79 -22.35 2.54
CA PRO A 60 -16.48 -23.21 1.58
C PRO A 60 -17.61 -22.53 0.81
N ASP A 61 -18.22 -21.48 1.38
CA ASP A 61 -19.28 -20.70 0.72
C ASP A 61 -18.75 -19.61 -0.18
N GLY A 62 -17.43 -19.49 -0.33
CA GLY A 62 -16.79 -18.46 -1.14
C GLY A 62 -16.50 -17.16 -0.41
N THR A 63 -16.85 -17.05 0.86
CA THR A 63 -16.56 -15.85 1.66
C THR A 63 -15.06 -15.68 1.84
N LEU A 64 -14.55 -14.47 1.57
CA LEU A 64 -13.14 -14.14 1.73
C LEU A 64 -12.90 -13.40 3.04
N THR A 65 -11.85 -13.80 3.75
CA THR A 65 -11.35 -13.05 4.92
C THR A 65 -9.87 -12.78 4.74
N THR A 66 -9.43 -11.58 5.11
CA THR A 66 -8.02 -11.21 5.00
C THR A 66 -7.18 -12.01 5.99
N LYS A 67 -6.08 -12.59 5.52
CA LYS A 67 -5.14 -13.33 6.38
C LYS A 67 -4.50 -12.39 7.40
N ALA A 68 -4.20 -12.92 8.58
CA ALA A 68 -3.59 -12.13 9.65
C ALA A 68 -2.20 -11.59 9.28
N CYS A 69 -1.49 -12.23 8.37
CA CYS A 69 -0.14 -11.80 7.96
C CYS A 69 -0.15 -10.63 6.97
N VAL A 70 -1.31 -10.23 6.45
CA VAL A 70 -1.38 -9.14 5.47
C VAL A 70 -1.04 -7.81 6.14
N ILE A 71 -0.13 -7.07 5.51
CA ILE A 71 0.32 -5.75 5.98
C ILE A 71 -0.49 -4.68 5.26
N HIS A 72 -0.98 -3.69 5.99
CA HIS A 72 -1.71 -2.57 5.41
C HIS A 72 -0.80 -1.70 4.55
N ALA A 73 -1.39 -1.00 3.58
CA ALA A 73 -0.65 -0.19 2.61
C ALA A 73 0.22 0.89 3.29
N GLU A 74 -0.32 1.57 4.29
CA GLU A 74 0.40 2.63 5.01
C GLU A 74 1.61 2.05 5.74
N ALA A 75 1.44 0.91 6.41
CA ALA A 75 2.52 0.24 7.12
C ALA A 75 3.62 -0.19 6.15
N ASN A 76 3.25 -0.73 4.98
CA ASN A 76 4.21 -1.11 3.96
C ASN A 76 5.01 0.08 3.45
N ALA A 77 4.34 1.23 3.20
CA ALA A 77 5.01 2.44 2.74
C ALA A 77 6.02 2.94 3.79
N ILE A 78 5.65 2.92 5.06
CA ILE A 78 6.51 3.36 6.16
C ILE A 78 7.69 2.40 6.33
N LEU A 79 7.46 1.09 6.25
CA LEU A 79 8.52 0.09 6.36
C LEU A 79 9.56 0.23 5.25
N LYS A 80 9.11 0.48 4.02
CA LYS A 80 10.02 0.71 2.89
C LYS A 80 10.86 1.96 3.10
N LEU A 81 10.25 3.04 3.60
CA LEU A 81 10.96 4.27 3.89
C LEU A 81 12.02 4.05 4.97
N ALA A 82 11.66 3.35 6.03
CA ALA A 82 12.59 3.02 7.12
C ALA A 82 13.76 2.18 6.61
N ALA A 83 13.50 1.19 5.75
CA ALA A 83 14.54 0.34 5.18
C ALA A 83 15.54 1.15 4.34
N VAL A 84 15.05 2.10 3.55
CA VAL A 84 15.90 2.95 2.72
C VAL A 84 16.68 3.95 3.56
N SER A 85 16.01 4.60 4.53
CA SER A 85 16.61 5.68 5.32
C SER A 85 17.42 5.17 6.49
N GLY A 86 16.99 4.08 7.12
CA GLY A 86 17.56 3.57 8.36
C GLY A 86 18.42 2.34 8.19
N GLY A 87 18.49 1.76 7.01
CA GLY A 87 19.22 0.54 6.74
C GLY A 87 20.70 0.74 6.45
N ARG A 88 21.16 1.90 6.69
CA ARG A 88 22.56 2.27 6.41
C ARG A 88 23.41 2.03 7.59
#